data_b964c8f3df4b3f4b6fd6380bea712313
#
_entry.id   b964c8f3df4b3f4b6fd6380bea712313
#
_cell.length_a   1.000
_cell.length_b   1.000
_cell.length_c   1.000
_cell.angle_alpha   90.00
_cell.angle_beta   90.00
_cell.angle_gamma   90.00
#
_symmetry.space_group_name_H-M   'P 1'
#
loop_
_entity.id
_entity.type
_entity.pdbx_description
1 polymer ?
#
loop_
_entity_poly.entity_id
_entity_poly.type
_entity_poly.pdbx_seq_one_letter_code
_entity_poly.pdbx_strand_id
1 'polypeptide(L)'
;MAISKLLIATFVLSFLLLHVAQAQEVTKNHGPKRALLGIDCGGACMARCRLSRRPNLCHRACGTCCARCGCVPPGTSGNQELCACYYNQTTHGGKRKCP
;
A
#
# COMPACT_ATOMS: atom_id res chain seq x y z
N MET A 1 1.02 13.54 -51.77
CA MET A 1 -0.17 13.21 -50.97
C MET A 1 -0.05 11.89 -50.24
N ALA A 2 0.57 10.86 -50.80
CA ALA A 2 0.80 9.61 -50.12
C ALA A 2 1.73 9.78 -48.90
N ILE A 3 2.68 10.72 -48.97
CA ILE A 3 3.66 10.99 -47.91
C ILE A 3 2.98 11.56 -46.67
N SER A 4 1.95 12.42 -46.82
CA SER A 4 1.25 13.02 -45.68
C SER A 4 0.43 12.00 -44.89
N LYS A 5 -0.13 11.02 -45.55
CA LYS A 5 -0.88 9.95 -44.90
C LYS A 5 0.05 9.03 -44.08
N LEU A 6 1.23 8.73 -44.60
CA LEU A 6 2.24 7.96 -43.91
C LEU A 6 2.77 8.69 -42.67
N LEU A 7 3.00 10.00 -42.78
CA LEU A 7 3.44 10.82 -41.66
C LEU A 7 2.39 10.86 -40.52
N ILE A 8 1.11 11.02 -40.89
CA ILE A 8 0.03 11.03 -39.89
C ILE A 8 -0.08 9.68 -39.21
N ALA A 9 0.04 8.58 -39.94
CA ALA A 9 0.01 7.23 -39.34
C ALA A 9 1.15 7.01 -38.37
N THR A 10 2.37 7.46 -38.70
CA THR A 10 3.51 7.33 -37.80
C THR A 10 3.35 8.19 -36.55
N PHE A 11 2.82 9.38 -36.66
CA PHE A 11 2.53 10.24 -35.52
C PHE A 11 1.50 9.62 -34.57
N VAL A 12 0.42 9.09 -35.13
CA VAL A 12 -0.63 8.44 -34.32
C VAL A 12 -0.06 7.23 -33.61
N LEU A 13 0.75 6.43 -34.27
CA LEU A 13 1.37 5.26 -33.67
C LEU A 13 2.30 5.64 -32.53
N SER A 14 3.11 6.68 -32.71
CA SER A 14 4.01 7.20 -31.69
C SER A 14 3.24 7.70 -30.46
N PHE A 15 2.13 8.39 -30.67
CA PHE A 15 1.27 8.87 -29.58
C PHE A 15 0.68 7.74 -28.76
N LEU A 16 0.20 6.70 -29.44
CA LEU A 16 -0.37 5.53 -28.76
C LEU A 16 0.69 4.82 -27.89
N LEU A 17 1.90 4.68 -28.41
CA LEU A 17 2.99 4.06 -27.67
C LEU A 17 3.37 4.85 -26.43
N LEU A 18 3.40 6.18 -26.52
CA LEU A 18 3.65 7.05 -25.38
C LEU A 18 2.60 6.92 -24.28
N HIS A 19 1.34 6.83 -24.67
CA HIS A 19 0.25 6.66 -23.71
C HIS A 19 0.34 5.33 -22.98
N VAL A 20 0.68 4.26 -23.68
CA VAL A 20 0.84 2.94 -23.06
C VAL A 20 2.01 2.94 -22.08
N ALA A 21 3.12 3.58 -22.44
CA ALA A 21 4.29 3.69 -21.56
C ALA A 21 3.96 4.45 -20.28
N GLN A 22 3.20 5.53 -20.36
CA GLN A 22 2.78 6.31 -19.19
C GLN A 22 1.89 5.50 -18.27
N ALA A 23 0.96 4.74 -18.82
CA ALA A 23 0.07 3.89 -18.03
C ALA A 23 0.86 2.83 -17.28
N GLN A 24 1.86 2.24 -17.90
CA GLN A 24 2.72 1.24 -17.26
C GLN A 24 3.54 1.84 -16.11
N GLU A 25 4.04 3.05 -16.28
CA GLU A 25 4.80 3.74 -15.23
C GLU A 25 3.96 3.99 -13.99
N VAL A 26 2.72 4.43 -14.15
CA VAL A 26 1.80 4.65 -13.04
C VAL A 26 1.56 3.34 -12.28
N THR A 27 1.36 2.25 -12.98
CA THR A 27 1.16 0.94 -12.38
C THR A 27 2.41 0.48 -11.61
N LYS A 28 3.58 0.70 -12.14
CA LYS A 28 4.84 0.34 -11.49
C LYS A 28 5.07 1.13 -10.20
N ASN A 29 4.71 2.40 -10.18
CA ASN A 29 4.93 3.24 -9.00
C ASN A 29 4.11 2.79 -7.79
N HIS A 30 2.93 2.23 -8.00
CA HIS A 30 2.12 1.72 -6.90
C HIS A 30 2.63 0.38 -6.37
N GLY A 31 3.01 -0.53 -7.25
CA GLY A 31 3.49 -1.85 -6.87
C GLY A 31 4.82 -1.84 -6.12
N PRO A 32 5.90 -1.20 -6.65
CA PRO A 32 7.22 -1.26 -6.03
C PRO A 32 7.30 -0.64 -4.64
N LYS A 33 6.58 0.44 -4.38
CA LYS A 33 6.60 1.08 -3.07
C LYS A 33 6.13 0.15 -1.97
N ARG A 34 5.07 -0.60 -2.22
CA ARG A 34 4.53 -1.55 -1.25
C ARG A 34 5.45 -2.75 -1.07
N ALA A 35 6.06 -3.20 -2.14
CA ALA A 35 7.01 -4.31 -2.09
C ALA A 35 8.26 -3.95 -1.28
N LEU A 36 8.75 -2.71 -1.37
CA LEU A 36 9.89 -2.25 -0.61
C LEU A 36 9.64 -2.19 0.89
N LEU A 37 8.39 -1.98 1.29
CA LEU A 37 7.99 -1.96 2.70
C LEU A 37 7.70 -3.35 3.26
N GLY A 38 7.78 -4.39 2.44
CA GLY A 38 7.55 -5.77 2.84
C GLY A 38 6.09 -6.18 2.85
N ILE A 39 5.18 -5.35 3.37
CA ILE A 39 3.75 -5.63 3.37
C ILE A 39 2.96 -4.37 3.02
N ASP A 40 1.70 -4.59 2.60
CA ASP A 40 0.75 -3.51 2.40
C ASP A 40 0.09 -3.17 3.73
N CYS A 41 0.61 -2.18 4.44
CA CYS A 41 0.07 -1.77 5.73
C CYS A 41 -1.39 -1.35 5.65
N GLY A 42 -1.80 -0.69 4.56
CA GLY A 42 -3.19 -0.30 4.37
C GLY A 42 -4.13 -1.48 4.35
N GLY A 43 -3.83 -2.48 3.53
CA GLY A 43 -4.63 -3.70 3.44
C GLY A 43 -4.60 -4.54 4.71
N ALA A 44 -3.41 -4.71 5.30
CA ALA A 44 -3.26 -5.46 6.54
C ALA A 44 -4.03 -4.82 7.69
N CYS A 45 -3.99 -3.49 7.80
CA CYS A 45 -4.71 -2.76 8.83
C CYS A 45 -6.22 -2.75 8.60
N MET A 46 -6.68 -2.75 7.35
CA MET A 46 -8.10 -2.92 7.06
C MET A 46 -8.63 -4.24 7.63
N ALA A 47 -7.89 -5.32 7.42
CA ALA A 47 -8.27 -6.62 7.96
C ALA A 47 -8.22 -6.62 9.49
N ARG A 48 -7.15 -6.07 10.07
CA ARG A 48 -6.99 -6.02 11.54
C ARG A 48 -8.10 -5.21 12.21
N CYS A 49 -8.51 -4.10 11.60
CA CYS A 49 -9.48 -3.16 12.16
C CYS A 49 -10.92 -3.44 11.76
N ARG A 50 -11.19 -4.54 11.07
CA ARG A 50 -12.51 -4.85 10.50
C ARG A 50 -13.62 -4.81 11.52
N LEU A 51 -13.39 -5.28 12.74
CA LEU A 51 -14.38 -5.33 13.81
C LEU A 51 -14.21 -4.20 14.84
N SER A 52 -13.37 -3.21 14.55
CA SER A 52 -13.14 -2.10 15.45
C SER A 52 -14.35 -1.18 15.52
N ARG A 53 -14.69 -0.73 16.74
CA ARG A 53 -15.73 0.29 16.96
C ARG A 53 -15.28 1.67 16.54
N ARG A 54 -13.96 1.91 16.44
CA ARG A 54 -13.37 3.17 16.01
C ARG A 54 -12.43 2.90 14.84
N PRO A 55 -12.97 2.62 13.65
CA PRO A 55 -12.12 2.18 12.53
C PRO A 55 -11.06 3.20 12.12
N ASN A 56 -11.37 4.49 12.13
CA ASN A 56 -10.40 5.52 11.75
C ASN A 56 -9.23 5.58 12.72
N LEU A 57 -9.50 5.48 14.01
CA LEU A 57 -8.45 5.45 15.04
C LEU A 57 -7.62 4.17 14.94
N CYS A 58 -8.29 3.03 14.75
CA CYS A 58 -7.63 1.75 14.57
C CYS A 58 -6.71 1.76 13.36
N HIS A 59 -7.18 2.25 12.22
CA HIS A 59 -6.38 2.35 10.99
C HIS A 59 -5.15 3.21 11.18
N ARG A 60 -5.28 4.32 11.85
CA ARG A 60 -4.16 5.25 12.09
C ARG A 60 -3.11 4.61 12.99
N ALA A 61 -3.53 4.04 14.10
CA ALA A 61 -2.62 3.39 15.03
C ALA A 61 -1.95 2.17 14.40
N CYS A 62 -2.72 1.33 13.73
CA CYS A 62 -2.22 0.15 13.04
C CYS A 62 -1.21 0.54 11.96
N GLY A 63 -1.51 1.57 11.16
CA GLY A 63 -0.62 2.05 10.11
C GLY A 63 0.74 2.49 10.64
N THR A 64 0.75 3.23 11.74
CA THR A 64 1.99 3.66 12.38
C THR A 64 2.79 2.45 12.89
N CYS A 65 2.13 1.51 13.55
CA CYS A 65 2.79 0.32 14.07
C CYS A 65 3.32 -0.57 12.95
N CYS A 66 2.54 -0.74 11.89
CA CYS A 66 2.95 -1.52 10.74
C CYS A 66 4.16 -0.90 10.03
N ALA A 67 4.19 0.43 9.89
CA ALA A 67 5.30 1.13 9.26
C ALA A 67 6.60 0.93 10.04
N ARG A 68 6.53 0.87 11.36
CA ARG A 68 7.70 0.64 12.21
C ARG A 68 8.18 -0.81 12.20
N CYS A 69 7.25 -1.74 12.15
CA CYS A 69 7.55 -3.16 12.37
C CYS A 69 7.55 -3.99 11.08
N GLY A 70 6.96 -3.49 10.00
CA GLY A 70 6.86 -4.24 8.75
C GLY A 70 5.94 -5.44 8.82
N CYS A 71 5.07 -5.53 9.82
CA CYS A 71 4.09 -6.61 9.95
C CYS A 71 2.90 -6.17 10.80
N VAL A 72 1.80 -6.91 10.65
CA VAL A 72 0.58 -6.75 11.44
C VAL A 72 0.12 -8.16 11.83
N PRO A 73 -0.25 -8.42 13.10
CA PRO A 73 -0.78 -9.73 13.45
C PRO A 73 -2.02 -10.06 12.63
N PRO A 74 -2.14 -11.28 12.10
CA PRO A 74 -3.30 -11.65 11.28
C PRO A 74 -4.58 -11.74 12.11
N GLY A 75 -5.71 -11.62 11.42
CA GLY A 75 -7.02 -11.62 12.07
C GLY A 75 -7.34 -10.28 12.71
N THR A 76 -8.40 -10.24 13.51
CA THR A 76 -8.91 -9.02 14.13
C THR A 76 -8.42 -8.84 15.57
N SER A 77 -7.89 -9.88 16.18
CA SER A 77 -7.36 -9.83 17.55
C SER A 77 -6.39 -11.01 17.76
N GLY A 78 -5.56 -10.93 18.78
CA GLY A 78 -4.63 -11.99 19.12
C GLY A 78 -3.48 -12.11 18.12
N ASN A 79 -2.89 -13.30 18.01
CA ASN A 79 -1.79 -13.64 17.11
C ASN A 79 -0.53 -12.79 17.29
N GLN A 80 -0.31 -12.29 18.51
CA GLN A 80 0.79 -11.37 18.82
C GLN A 80 2.16 -12.00 18.56
N GLU A 81 2.28 -13.30 18.69
CA GLU A 81 3.53 -14.02 18.46
C GLU A 81 4.03 -13.96 17.02
N LEU A 82 3.10 -13.65 16.08
CA LEU A 82 3.43 -13.54 14.68
C LEU A 82 3.99 -12.17 14.29
N CYS A 83 3.86 -11.17 15.19
CA CYS A 83 4.41 -9.84 14.98
C CYS A 83 4.72 -9.19 16.35
N ALA A 84 5.71 -9.71 17.04
CA ALA A 84 6.06 -9.26 18.40
C ALA A 84 6.38 -7.77 18.45
N CYS A 85 7.06 -7.23 17.44
CA CYS A 85 7.37 -5.80 17.34
C CYS A 85 6.11 -4.95 17.43
N TYR A 86 5.07 -5.31 16.66
CA TYR A 86 3.80 -4.61 16.65
C TYR A 86 3.13 -4.64 18.02
N TYR A 87 3.10 -5.81 18.64
CA TYR A 87 2.46 -6.02 19.92
C TYR A 87 3.17 -5.28 21.05
N ASN A 88 4.49 -5.18 20.99
CA ASN A 88 5.31 -4.62 22.08
C ASN A 88 5.38 -3.09 22.07
N GLN A 89 4.83 -2.41 21.05
CA GLN A 89 4.80 -0.95 21.04
C GLN A 89 3.82 -0.44 22.10
N THR A 90 4.28 0.52 22.89
CA THR A 90 3.48 1.08 23.97
C THR A 90 3.38 2.60 23.87
N THR A 91 2.36 3.16 24.51
CA THR A 91 2.18 4.60 24.67
C THR A 91 3.04 5.08 25.86
N HIS A 92 3.04 6.40 26.09
CA HIS A 92 3.74 6.99 27.23
C HIS A 92 3.26 6.46 28.58
N GLY A 93 2.01 6.00 28.66
CA GLY A 93 1.47 5.41 29.87
C GLY A 93 1.71 3.91 30.02
N GLY A 94 2.52 3.31 29.16
CA GLY A 94 2.80 1.88 29.19
C GLY A 94 1.69 1.00 28.65
N LYS A 95 0.63 1.58 28.10
CA LYS A 95 -0.46 0.83 27.48
C LYS A 95 -0.11 0.44 26.07
N ARG A 96 -0.66 -0.68 25.60
CA ARG A 96 -0.45 -1.09 24.22
C ARG A 96 -0.96 -0.04 23.24
N LYS A 97 -0.10 0.31 22.30
CA LYS A 97 -0.39 1.33 21.28
C LYS A 97 -1.14 0.75 20.09
N CYS A 98 -0.84 -0.49 19.71
CA CYS A 98 -1.32 -1.09 18.47
C CYS A 98 -2.57 -1.95 18.72
N PRO A 99 -3.58 -1.81 17.87
CA PRO A 99 -4.84 -2.56 18.03
C PRO A 99 -4.75 -4.06 17.76
#